data_d121eacbc5c1a9854ec2d66bc2f71ffe
#
_entry.id   d121eacbc5c1a9854ec2d66bc2f71ffe
#
_cell.length_a   1.000
_cell.length_b   1.000
_cell.length_c   1.000
_cell.angle_alpha   90.00
_cell.angle_beta   90.00
_cell.angle_gamma   90.00
#
_symmetry.space_group_name_H-M   'P 1'
#
loop_
_entity.id
_entity.type
_entity.pdbx_description
1 polymer ?
#
loop_
_entity_poly.entity_id
_entity_poly.type
_entity_poly.pdbx_seq_one_letter_code
_entity_poly.pdbx_strand_id
1 'polypeptide(L)'
;MSEVRIIPYDETYRDDVLAITIAAWTLVFEKTASEVPRFVYDCFYPSGWKARQEQEVRSLLQSEPDNIWLALAADKPAGFVGIRLHPEDMMGEIYILAVSPPLQRQGIGRRLMVHAENLIRASGMKMVMVETIADSGHQPARRKYEASGYVQWPVARYFKSLD
;
A
#
# COMPACT_ATOMS: atom_id res chain seq x y z
N MET A 1 -22.60 4.61 -11.17
CA MET A 1 -21.43 4.22 -10.35
C MET A 1 -21.92 3.99 -8.94
N SER A 2 -21.62 2.85 -8.37
CA SER A 2 -21.94 2.60 -6.96
C SER A 2 -21.21 3.60 -6.08
N GLU A 3 -21.91 4.13 -5.09
CA GLU A 3 -21.34 5.05 -4.11
C GLU A 3 -20.19 4.37 -3.36
N VAL A 4 -19.04 5.04 -3.29
CA VAL A 4 -17.89 4.56 -2.51
C VAL A 4 -17.85 5.30 -1.19
N ARG A 5 -17.92 4.58 -0.08
CA ARG A 5 -17.78 5.12 1.28
C ARG A 5 -16.41 4.75 1.84
N ILE A 6 -15.80 5.64 2.61
CA ILE A 6 -14.58 5.35 3.34
C ILE A 6 -14.91 5.28 4.83
N ILE A 7 -14.54 4.17 5.46
CA ILE A 7 -14.81 3.88 6.88
C ILE A 7 -13.53 3.49 7.60
N PRO A 8 -13.43 3.69 8.91
CA PRO A 8 -12.36 3.09 9.71
C PRO A 8 -12.37 1.56 9.58
N TYR A 9 -11.18 0.95 9.71
CA TYR A 9 -11.07 -0.50 9.77
C TYR A 9 -11.78 -1.06 11.01
N ASP A 10 -12.40 -2.22 10.83
CA ASP A 10 -12.93 -3.05 11.89
C ASP A 10 -12.50 -4.50 11.66
N GLU A 11 -12.25 -5.24 12.73
CA GLU A 11 -11.76 -6.64 12.70
C GLU A 11 -12.64 -7.58 11.84
N THR A 12 -13.91 -7.27 11.69
CA THR A 12 -14.85 -8.07 10.84
C THR A 12 -14.43 -8.08 9.37
N TYR A 13 -13.64 -7.08 8.92
CA TYR A 13 -13.13 -6.97 7.55
C TYR A 13 -11.73 -7.56 7.36
N ARG A 14 -11.13 -8.17 8.38
CA ARG A 14 -9.76 -8.68 8.31
C ARG A 14 -9.53 -9.59 7.10
N ASP A 15 -10.37 -10.57 6.91
CA ASP A 15 -10.21 -11.57 5.86
C ASP A 15 -10.40 -10.95 4.46
N ASP A 16 -11.28 -9.97 4.32
CA ASP A 16 -11.44 -9.19 3.09
C ASP A 16 -10.18 -8.37 2.77
N VAL A 17 -9.58 -7.70 3.77
CA VAL A 17 -8.33 -6.95 3.60
C VAL A 17 -7.19 -7.86 3.17
N LEU A 18 -7.06 -9.04 3.77
CA LEU A 18 -6.05 -10.03 3.39
C LEU A 18 -6.27 -10.55 1.97
N ALA A 19 -7.51 -10.83 1.58
CA ALA A 19 -7.86 -11.25 0.23
C ALA A 19 -7.53 -10.16 -0.82
N ILE A 20 -7.87 -8.90 -0.54
CA ILE A 20 -7.52 -7.75 -1.39
C ILE A 20 -6.00 -7.62 -1.51
N THR A 21 -5.26 -7.79 -0.42
CA THR A 21 -3.80 -7.74 -0.40
C THR A 21 -3.22 -8.76 -1.38
N ILE A 22 -3.56 -10.02 -1.25
CA ILE A 22 -3.02 -11.09 -2.11
C ILE A 22 -3.41 -10.84 -3.57
N ALA A 23 -4.66 -10.49 -3.84
CA ALA A 23 -5.12 -10.22 -5.19
C ALA A 23 -4.39 -9.02 -5.84
N ALA A 24 -4.22 -7.91 -5.11
CA ALA A 24 -3.60 -6.70 -5.63
C ALA A 24 -2.10 -6.88 -5.92
N TRP A 25 -1.37 -7.66 -5.09
CA TRP A 25 0.08 -7.83 -5.25
C TRP A 25 0.48 -9.00 -6.15
N THR A 26 -0.42 -9.90 -6.54
CA THR A 26 -0.07 -11.05 -7.38
C THR A 26 0.67 -10.64 -8.66
N LEU A 27 0.12 -9.73 -9.45
CA LEU A 27 0.75 -9.28 -10.69
C LEU A 27 2.03 -8.46 -10.45
N VAL A 28 2.11 -7.76 -9.34
CA VAL A 28 3.30 -6.99 -8.95
C VAL A 28 4.46 -7.94 -8.67
N PHE A 29 4.25 -8.94 -7.83
CA PHE A 29 5.32 -9.88 -7.45
C PHE A 29 5.75 -10.81 -8.59
N GLU A 30 4.87 -11.14 -9.53
CA GLU A 30 5.26 -11.86 -10.76
C GLU A 30 6.35 -11.09 -11.54
N LYS A 31 6.24 -9.77 -11.62
CA LYS A 31 7.25 -8.91 -12.27
C LYS A 31 8.48 -8.71 -11.38
N THR A 32 8.28 -8.40 -10.10
CA THR A 32 9.36 -8.19 -9.14
C THR A 32 10.32 -9.38 -9.10
N ALA A 33 9.81 -10.60 -9.09
CA ALA A 33 10.61 -11.82 -9.07
C ALA A 33 11.58 -11.94 -10.26
N SER A 34 11.24 -11.36 -11.42
CA SER A 34 12.08 -11.40 -12.63
C SER A 34 13.05 -10.23 -12.75
N GLU A 35 12.82 -9.13 -12.03
CA GLU A 35 13.56 -7.88 -12.17
C GLU A 35 14.55 -7.60 -11.03
N VAL A 36 14.37 -8.21 -9.86
CA VAL A 36 15.31 -8.06 -8.75
C VAL A 36 16.34 -9.19 -8.75
N PRO A 37 17.56 -8.96 -8.22
CA PRO A 37 18.56 -10.02 -8.12
C PRO A 37 18.02 -11.23 -7.35
N ARG A 38 18.23 -12.43 -7.87
CA ARG A 38 17.66 -13.66 -7.33
C ARG A 38 17.96 -13.87 -5.84
N PHE A 39 19.21 -13.66 -5.44
CA PHE A 39 19.61 -13.82 -4.04
C PHE A 39 18.87 -12.84 -3.11
N VAL A 40 18.56 -11.63 -3.60
CA VAL A 40 17.77 -10.64 -2.84
C VAL A 40 16.34 -11.14 -2.67
N TYR A 41 15.71 -11.58 -3.76
CA TYR A 41 14.35 -12.10 -3.73
C TYR A 41 14.22 -13.29 -2.77
N ASP A 42 15.13 -14.25 -2.85
CA ASP A 42 15.11 -15.46 -2.02
C ASP A 42 15.32 -15.13 -0.52
N CYS A 43 16.20 -14.16 -0.20
CA CYS A 43 16.38 -13.70 1.17
C CYS A 43 15.16 -12.96 1.73
N PHE A 44 14.48 -12.15 0.90
CA PHE A 44 13.27 -11.44 1.33
C PHE A 44 12.06 -12.35 1.48
N TYR A 45 11.95 -13.38 0.64
CA TYR A 45 10.76 -14.23 0.55
C TYR A 45 11.10 -15.74 0.67
N PRO A 46 11.72 -16.18 1.77
CA PRO A 46 12.15 -17.58 1.92
C PRO A 46 10.98 -18.56 1.92
N SER A 47 9.80 -18.13 2.35
CA SER A 47 8.55 -18.91 2.35
C SER A 47 7.55 -18.46 1.28
N GLY A 48 8.04 -17.70 0.29
CA GLY A 48 7.23 -17.08 -0.75
C GLY A 48 6.64 -15.72 -0.36
N TRP A 49 6.41 -14.88 -1.36
CA TRP A 49 5.94 -13.52 -1.16
C TRP A 49 4.55 -13.44 -0.50
N LYS A 50 3.66 -14.39 -0.82
CA LYS A 50 2.29 -14.41 -0.27
C LYS A 50 2.31 -14.56 1.24
N ALA A 51 3.08 -15.51 1.76
CA ALA A 51 3.22 -15.74 3.19
C ALA A 51 3.73 -14.50 3.91
N ARG A 52 4.77 -13.85 3.38
CA ARG A 52 5.33 -12.63 3.97
C ARG A 52 4.33 -11.47 3.91
N GLN A 53 3.73 -11.22 2.75
CA GLN A 53 2.79 -10.11 2.56
C GLN A 53 1.56 -10.26 3.46
N GLU A 54 1.01 -11.47 3.54
CA GLU A 54 -0.12 -11.78 4.42
C GLU A 54 0.26 -11.56 5.89
N GLN A 55 1.43 -12.04 6.31
CA GLN A 55 1.89 -11.85 7.68
C GLN A 55 2.12 -10.38 8.03
N GLU A 56 2.73 -9.60 7.14
CA GLU A 56 2.96 -8.16 7.34
C GLU A 56 1.64 -7.40 7.50
N VAL A 57 0.67 -7.65 6.61
CA VAL A 57 -0.64 -7.00 6.70
C VAL A 57 -1.41 -7.45 7.94
N ARG A 58 -1.39 -8.75 8.26
CA ARG A 58 -2.02 -9.27 9.47
C ARG A 58 -1.44 -8.62 10.74
N SER A 59 -0.12 -8.48 10.81
CA SER A 59 0.55 -7.79 11.92
C SER A 59 0.15 -6.31 12.00
N LEU A 60 0.06 -5.64 10.85
CA LEU A 60 -0.36 -4.24 10.77
C LEU A 60 -1.79 -4.05 11.29
N LEU A 61 -2.72 -4.90 10.87
CA LEU A 61 -4.12 -4.85 11.32
C LEU A 61 -4.26 -5.10 12.82
N GLN A 62 -3.36 -5.87 13.43
CA GLN A 62 -3.34 -6.13 14.87
C GLN A 62 -2.70 -5.01 15.67
N SER A 63 -1.59 -4.43 15.17
CA SER A 63 -0.79 -3.45 15.91
C SER A 63 -1.27 -2.01 15.71
N GLU A 64 -1.83 -1.70 14.55
CA GLU A 64 -2.18 -0.33 14.15
C GLU A 64 -3.59 -0.23 13.54
N PRO A 65 -4.63 -0.88 14.11
CA PRO A 65 -5.97 -0.93 13.49
C PRO A 65 -6.58 0.46 13.29
N ASP A 66 -6.32 1.39 14.18
CA ASP A 66 -6.85 2.77 14.13
C ASP A 66 -6.26 3.61 12.99
N ASN A 67 -5.17 3.14 12.39
CA ASN A 67 -4.50 3.80 11.27
C ASN A 67 -4.92 3.25 9.90
N ILE A 68 -5.90 2.35 9.86
CA ILE A 68 -6.36 1.68 8.65
C ILE A 68 -7.79 2.12 8.28
N TRP A 69 -8.00 2.37 7.00
CA TRP A 69 -9.28 2.82 6.45
C TRP A 69 -9.65 1.98 5.25
N LEU A 70 -10.95 1.65 5.13
CA LEU A 70 -11.50 0.84 4.05
C LEU A 70 -12.33 1.70 3.10
N ALA A 71 -12.23 1.42 1.82
CA ALA A 71 -13.20 1.85 0.83
C ALA A 71 -14.22 0.74 0.61
N LEU A 72 -15.49 1.03 0.81
CA LEU A 72 -16.60 0.14 0.49
C LEU A 72 -17.23 0.60 -0.83
N ALA A 73 -17.41 -0.32 -1.76
CA ALA A 73 -18.20 -0.13 -2.99
C ALA A 73 -19.40 -1.10 -2.94
N ALA A 74 -20.61 -0.58 -3.03
CA ALA A 74 -21.83 -1.35 -2.83
C ALA A 74 -21.79 -2.19 -1.52
N ASP A 75 -21.36 -1.54 -0.43
CA ASP A 75 -21.21 -2.11 0.92
C ASP A 75 -20.22 -3.28 1.05
N LYS A 76 -19.37 -3.51 0.05
CA LYS A 76 -18.31 -4.52 0.08
C LYS A 76 -16.93 -3.88 0.06
N PRO A 77 -15.95 -4.43 0.81
CA PRO A 77 -14.58 -3.95 0.76
C PRO A 77 -14.00 -3.99 -0.65
N ALA A 78 -13.52 -2.85 -1.10
CA ALA A 78 -12.98 -2.62 -2.44
C ALA A 78 -11.50 -2.24 -2.42
N GLY A 79 -11.02 -1.75 -1.29
CA GLY A 79 -9.64 -1.34 -1.09
C GLY A 79 -9.42 -0.84 0.31
N PHE A 80 -8.17 -0.59 0.67
CA PHE A 80 -7.80 -0.05 1.97
C PHE A 80 -6.54 0.80 1.89
N VAL A 81 -6.35 1.64 2.91
CA VAL A 81 -5.15 2.47 3.09
C VAL A 81 -4.73 2.43 4.55
N GLY A 82 -3.43 2.34 4.79
CA GLY A 82 -2.82 2.50 6.11
C GLY A 82 -1.90 3.71 6.13
N ILE A 83 -1.95 4.47 7.23
CA ILE A 83 -1.13 5.65 7.43
C ILE A 83 -0.27 5.52 8.67
N ARG A 84 0.86 6.21 8.69
CA ARG A 84 1.71 6.42 9.87
C ARG A 84 2.06 7.89 9.97
N LEU A 85 2.30 8.36 11.19
CA LEU A 85 2.75 9.72 11.43
C LEU A 85 4.19 9.69 11.96
N HIS A 86 5.00 10.59 11.42
CA HIS A 86 6.39 10.83 11.81
C HIS A 86 6.51 12.31 12.24
N PRO A 87 6.13 12.62 13.50
CA PRO A 87 6.09 14.01 13.98
C PRO A 87 7.46 14.70 13.94
N GLU A 88 8.53 13.94 14.14
CA GLU A 88 9.91 14.42 14.08
C GLU A 88 10.28 15.05 12.73
N ASP A 89 9.69 14.56 11.65
CA ASP A 89 9.88 15.05 10.28
C ASP A 89 8.69 15.90 9.78
N MET A 90 7.70 16.16 10.63
CA MET A 90 6.42 16.77 10.23
C MET A 90 5.77 16.06 9.05
N MET A 91 5.88 14.74 8.99
CA MET A 91 5.53 13.90 7.86
C MET A 91 4.47 12.87 8.23
N GLY A 92 3.49 12.70 7.34
CA GLY A 92 2.67 11.50 7.31
C GLY A 92 3.12 10.56 6.21
N GLU A 93 2.92 9.28 6.40
CA GLU A 93 3.24 8.23 5.44
C GLU A 93 1.97 7.49 5.03
N ILE A 94 1.75 7.33 3.74
CA ILE A 94 0.84 6.32 3.23
C ILE A 94 1.64 5.02 3.15
N TYR A 95 1.56 4.22 4.22
CA TYR A 95 2.38 3.04 4.42
C TYR A 95 1.95 1.87 3.52
N ILE A 96 0.64 1.73 3.29
CA ILE A 96 0.07 0.69 2.45
C ILE A 96 -1.20 1.21 1.76
N LEU A 97 -1.38 0.85 0.50
CA LEU A 97 -2.57 1.18 -0.28
C LEU A 97 -2.83 0.05 -1.27
N ALA A 98 -4.00 -0.53 -1.21
CA ALA A 98 -4.43 -1.55 -2.16
C ALA A 98 -5.88 -1.38 -2.58
N VAL A 99 -6.17 -1.72 -3.83
CA VAL A 99 -7.52 -1.79 -4.39
C VAL A 99 -7.69 -3.14 -5.08
N SER A 100 -8.81 -3.78 -4.82
CA SER A 100 -9.18 -5.03 -5.47
C SER A 100 -9.06 -4.92 -7.01
N PRO A 101 -8.34 -5.82 -7.69
CA PRO A 101 -8.06 -5.70 -9.12
C PRO A 101 -9.28 -5.44 -10.02
N PRO A 102 -10.44 -6.11 -9.84
CA PRO A 102 -11.62 -5.82 -10.65
C PRO A 102 -12.18 -4.41 -10.48
N LEU A 103 -11.83 -3.73 -9.37
CA LEU A 103 -12.33 -2.40 -9.02
C LEU A 103 -11.27 -1.30 -9.19
N GLN A 104 -10.09 -1.65 -9.69
CA GLN A 104 -9.06 -0.69 -10.02
C GLN A 104 -9.49 0.22 -11.18
N ARG A 105 -8.82 1.39 -11.32
CA ARG A 105 -9.07 2.40 -12.37
C ARG A 105 -10.46 3.04 -12.34
N GLN A 106 -11.19 2.86 -11.23
CA GLN A 106 -12.51 3.48 -10.97
C GLN A 106 -12.43 4.62 -9.94
N GLY A 107 -11.23 5.13 -9.67
CA GLY A 107 -11.01 6.25 -8.76
C GLY A 107 -10.92 5.89 -7.27
N ILE A 108 -11.15 4.64 -6.88
CA ILE A 108 -11.16 4.20 -5.47
C ILE A 108 -9.82 4.51 -4.79
N GLY A 109 -8.71 4.13 -5.43
CA GLY A 109 -7.39 4.40 -4.88
C GLY A 109 -7.08 5.90 -4.73
N ARG A 110 -7.61 6.77 -5.60
CA ARG A 110 -7.48 8.22 -5.45
C ARG A 110 -8.28 8.72 -4.25
N ARG A 111 -9.47 8.21 -4.05
CA ARG A 111 -10.31 8.58 -2.89
C ARG A 111 -9.64 8.18 -1.57
N LEU A 112 -9.04 6.98 -1.51
CA LEU A 112 -8.28 6.53 -0.36
C LEU A 112 -7.05 7.42 -0.10
N MET A 113 -6.32 7.80 -1.13
CA MET A 113 -5.18 8.73 -1.00
C MET A 113 -5.61 10.09 -0.47
N VAL A 114 -6.63 10.69 -1.06
CA VAL A 114 -7.16 12.01 -0.62
C VAL A 114 -7.65 11.94 0.83
N HIS A 115 -8.30 10.85 1.21
CA HIS A 115 -8.71 10.63 2.60
C HIS A 115 -7.50 10.59 3.55
N ALA A 116 -6.49 9.81 3.22
CA ALA A 116 -5.24 9.71 3.99
C ALA A 116 -4.53 11.07 4.09
N GLU A 117 -4.40 11.80 2.99
CA GLU A 117 -3.82 13.14 2.95
C GLU A 117 -4.55 14.13 3.86
N ASN A 118 -5.88 14.06 3.89
CA ASN A 118 -6.70 14.91 4.76
C ASN A 118 -6.51 14.58 6.24
N LEU A 119 -6.43 13.29 6.60
CA LEU A 119 -6.12 12.86 7.97
C LEU A 119 -4.73 13.31 8.41
N ILE A 120 -3.73 13.11 7.56
CA ILE A 120 -2.35 13.52 7.81
C ILE A 120 -2.26 15.03 7.99
N ARG A 121 -2.93 15.81 7.14
CA ARG A 121 -3.01 17.28 7.27
C ARG A 121 -3.70 17.69 8.57
N ALA A 122 -4.82 17.07 8.91
CA ALA A 122 -5.54 17.34 10.15
C ALA A 122 -4.72 17.03 11.42
N SER A 123 -3.75 16.10 11.31
CA SER A 123 -2.79 15.78 12.37
C SER A 123 -1.62 16.78 12.46
N GLY A 124 -1.64 17.87 11.69
CA GLY A 124 -0.62 18.92 11.75
C GLY A 124 0.65 18.65 10.98
N MET A 125 0.70 17.58 10.19
CA MET A 125 1.84 17.26 9.33
C MET A 125 1.92 18.21 8.12
N LYS A 126 3.12 18.44 7.61
CA LYS A 126 3.38 19.37 6.49
C LYS A 126 3.64 18.67 5.16
N MET A 127 3.92 17.38 5.19
CA MET A 127 4.16 16.59 3.97
C MET A 127 3.64 15.18 4.12
N VAL A 128 3.44 14.52 2.97
CA VAL A 128 3.06 13.11 2.86
C VAL A 128 4.11 12.38 2.05
N MET A 129 4.55 11.24 2.55
CA MET A 129 5.46 10.33 1.87
C MET A 129 4.73 9.07 1.45
N VAL A 130 5.03 8.58 0.26
CA VAL A 130 4.75 7.21 -0.18
C VAL A 130 6.05 6.60 -0.68
N GLU A 131 6.31 5.35 -0.34
CA GLU A 131 7.45 4.62 -0.86
C GLU A 131 7.00 3.48 -1.78
N THR A 132 7.71 3.30 -2.87
CA THR A 132 7.52 2.18 -3.80
C THR A 132 8.85 1.88 -4.48
N ILE A 133 9.00 0.68 -5.03
CA ILE A 133 10.22 0.29 -5.73
C ILE A 133 10.15 0.63 -7.23
N ALA A 134 11.32 0.66 -7.85
CA ALA A 134 11.49 1.14 -9.23
C ALA A 134 11.25 0.06 -10.31
N ASP A 135 10.82 -1.14 -9.93
CA ASP A 135 10.51 -2.21 -10.89
C ASP A 135 9.27 -1.91 -11.75
N SER A 136 9.07 -2.68 -12.81
CA SER A 136 7.94 -2.49 -13.72
C SER A 136 6.59 -2.82 -13.09
N GLY A 137 6.57 -3.70 -12.08
CA GLY A 137 5.35 -4.06 -11.35
C GLY A 137 4.75 -2.87 -10.59
N HIS A 138 5.60 -1.97 -10.09
CA HIS A 138 5.19 -0.77 -9.35
C HIS A 138 5.05 0.49 -10.23
N GLN A 139 5.30 0.39 -11.54
CA GLN A 139 5.16 1.54 -12.45
C GLN A 139 3.77 2.19 -12.43
N PRO A 140 2.66 1.44 -12.39
CA PRO A 140 1.32 2.05 -12.27
C PRO A 140 1.14 2.87 -10.99
N ALA A 141 1.74 2.44 -9.87
CA ALA A 141 1.71 3.18 -8.61
C ALA A 141 2.50 4.48 -8.72
N ARG A 142 3.73 4.45 -9.27
CA ARG A 142 4.55 5.67 -9.48
C ARG A 142 3.83 6.70 -10.32
N ARG A 143 3.26 6.30 -11.47
CA ARG A 143 2.48 7.21 -12.34
C ARG A 143 1.31 7.85 -11.60
N LYS A 144 0.65 7.10 -10.73
CA LYS A 144 -0.46 7.59 -9.94
C LYS A 144 0.00 8.65 -8.92
N TYR A 145 1.12 8.42 -8.25
CA TYR A 145 1.67 9.38 -7.29
C TYR A 145 2.08 10.67 -7.99
N GLU A 146 2.80 10.58 -9.09
CA GLU A 146 3.19 11.74 -9.91
C GLU A 146 1.98 12.52 -10.40
N ALA A 147 0.95 11.85 -10.93
CA ALA A 147 -0.30 12.47 -11.34
C ALA A 147 -1.09 13.09 -10.17
N SER A 148 -0.82 12.69 -8.94
CA SER A 148 -1.42 13.25 -7.73
C SER A 148 -0.58 14.37 -7.09
N GLY A 149 0.51 14.79 -7.76
CA GLY A 149 1.35 15.90 -7.33
C GLY A 149 2.51 15.52 -6.40
N TYR A 150 2.80 14.23 -6.24
CA TYR A 150 3.99 13.79 -5.50
C TYR A 150 5.24 14.03 -6.32
N VAL A 151 6.30 14.47 -5.65
CA VAL A 151 7.62 14.72 -6.24
C VAL A 151 8.57 13.64 -5.76
N GLN A 152 9.27 12.99 -6.69
CA GLN A 152 10.18 11.92 -6.38
C GLN A 152 11.46 12.43 -5.68
N TRP A 153 11.81 11.78 -4.56
CA TRP A 153 13.16 11.83 -4.01
C TRP A 153 13.95 10.64 -4.57
N PRO A 154 14.99 10.85 -5.38
CA PRO A 154 15.76 9.74 -5.94
C PRO A 154 16.49 8.96 -4.85
N VAL A 155 16.21 7.65 -4.77
CA VAL A 155 16.84 6.73 -3.84
C VAL A 155 17.40 5.55 -4.62
N ALA A 156 18.63 5.14 -4.30
CA ALA A 156 19.25 3.93 -4.82
C ALA A 156 19.49 2.94 -3.68
N ARG A 157 19.18 1.67 -3.91
CA ARG A 157 19.39 0.59 -2.94
C ARG A 157 20.27 -0.49 -3.57
N TYR A 158 21.36 -0.85 -2.89
CA TYR A 158 22.34 -1.82 -3.35
C TYR A 158 22.40 -3.01 -2.42
N PHE A 159 22.57 -4.20 -2.99
CA PHE A 159 22.72 -5.46 -2.26
C PHE A 159 23.97 -6.18 -2.75
N LYS A 160 24.63 -6.92 -1.85
CA LYS A 160 25.76 -7.79 -2.16
C LYS A 160 25.50 -9.14 -1.48
N SER A 161 25.62 -10.24 -2.23
CA SER A 161 25.68 -11.58 -1.61
C SER A 161 26.94 -11.71 -0.77
N LEU A 162 26.84 -12.37 0.38
CA LEU A 162 27.97 -12.68 1.25
C LEU A 162 28.39 -14.14 1.12
N ASP A 163 27.69 -14.92 0.32
CA ASP A 163 28.00 -16.33 -0.02
C ASP A 163 28.81 -16.42 -1.31
#